data_1a7cbf4f33c9c95d81b3037545d18b7a
#
_entry.id   1a7cbf4f33c9c95d81b3037545d18b7a
#
_cell.length_a   1.000
_cell.length_b   1.000
_cell.length_c   1.000
_cell.angle_alpha   90.00
_cell.angle_beta   90.00
_cell.angle_gamma   90.00
#
_symmetry.space_group_name_H-M   'P 1'
#
loop_
_entity.id
_entity.type
_entity.pdbx_description
1 polymer ?
#
loop_
_entity_poly.entity_id
_entity_poly.type
_entity_poly.pdbx_seq_one_letter_code
_entity_poly.pdbx_strand_id
1 'polypeptide(L)'
;MDAVGLRHVALPSPTRGRDSASDSTLSFDYLHISRTWRSHEPTHPSLLQRAACVADMSGSGAREAVFATRQSLSLMKSKLKGAQTGHDLLKRKSEALTKRFREITRRIDEAKRKMGRVMQVAAFSLAEVTYAVGGDIGYQIQESAKQARFRVRTKQENVSGVFLPQFESYTEDSNNDFALTGLGKGGQQVQRCRETYARAVETLVELASLQTAFVILDEVIKVVNRRVNAIEHVIIPRTENTIKYINSELDELDREEFYRLKKVSGKKQRDAAVEEAARLEAKQAAEAKESAKDNAKDSAKADAAESKDLLGDEDNQDVIF
;
A
#
# COMPACT_ATOMS: atom_id res chain seq x y z
N MET A 1 5.88 -46.87 -44.83
CA MET A 1 4.57 -46.76 -44.20
C MET A 1 4.75 -45.70 -43.08
N ASP A 2 4.32 -44.47 -43.10
CA ASP A 2 3.47 -43.69 -44.00
C ASP A 2 3.91 -42.25 -43.91
N ALA A 3 3.87 -41.57 -45.06
CA ALA A 3 4.12 -40.17 -45.27
C ALA A 3 2.86 -39.35 -44.95
N VAL A 4 3.03 -38.22 -44.26
CA VAL A 4 2.06 -37.08 -44.26
C VAL A 4 2.90 -35.84 -43.95
N GLY A 5 3.14 -34.80 -44.76
CA GLY A 5 2.24 -34.09 -45.64
C GLY A 5 2.57 -32.64 -45.35
N LEU A 6 3.63 -32.08 -45.99
CA LEU A 6 4.01 -30.63 -45.95
C LEU A 6 2.97 -29.84 -46.74
N ARG A 7 2.23 -28.93 -46.07
CA ARG A 7 1.45 -27.88 -46.75
C ARG A 7 2.29 -26.61 -46.86
N HIS A 8 2.68 -26.32 -48.09
CA HIS A 8 3.15 -25.02 -48.52
C HIS A 8 2.02 -23.99 -48.43
N VAL A 9 2.26 -22.90 -47.72
CA VAL A 9 1.45 -21.67 -47.80
C VAL A 9 2.24 -20.65 -48.59
N ALA A 10 1.73 -20.33 -49.75
CA ALA A 10 2.30 -19.36 -50.72
C ALA A 10 2.07 -17.93 -50.23
N LEU A 11 3.12 -17.12 -50.26
CA LEU A 11 3.07 -15.66 -50.11
C LEU A 11 2.78 -14.99 -51.45
N PRO A 12 1.94 -13.93 -51.51
CA PRO A 12 1.71 -13.20 -52.72
C PRO A 12 2.84 -12.19 -53.00
N SER A 13 3.28 -12.15 -54.27
CA SER A 13 4.27 -11.24 -54.85
C SER A 13 3.76 -9.80 -54.96
N PRO A 14 4.64 -8.78 -54.79
CA PRO A 14 4.26 -7.39 -54.99
C PRO A 14 4.28 -7.00 -56.49
N THR A 15 3.21 -6.36 -56.92
CA THR A 15 3.07 -5.74 -58.24
C THR A 15 3.89 -4.46 -58.33
N ARG A 16 4.60 -4.38 -59.45
CA ARG A 16 5.43 -3.30 -59.96
C ARG A 16 4.52 -2.16 -60.46
N GLY A 17 4.65 -0.96 -59.90
CA GLY A 17 4.13 0.29 -60.48
C GLY A 17 5.31 1.27 -60.62
N ARG A 18 5.62 1.60 -61.90
CA ARG A 18 6.51 2.68 -62.32
C ARG A 18 5.75 4.00 -62.14
N ASP A 19 6.44 5.09 -61.70
CA ASP A 19 6.57 6.33 -62.46
C ASP A 19 7.29 7.43 -61.64
N SER A 20 8.29 7.98 -62.30
CA SER A 20 8.77 9.37 -62.48
C SER A 20 9.14 10.24 -61.26
N ALA A 21 10.43 10.51 -61.25
CA ALA A 21 11.16 11.78 -61.06
C ALA A 21 10.44 12.99 -60.47
N SER A 22 10.96 13.50 -59.34
CA SER A 22 11.45 14.91 -59.31
C SER A 22 12.07 15.24 -57.94
N ASP A 23 13.18 15.93 -58.01
CA ASP A 23 13.91 16.65 -56.96
C ASP A 23 13.01 17.31 -55.91
N SER A 24 13.40 17.20 -54.64
CA SER A 24 13.38 18.35 -53.73
C SER A 24 13.97 18.03 -52.35
N THR A 25 15.10 18.60 -52.07
CA THR A 25 15.57 19.18 -50.80
C THR A 25 14.90 18.68 -49.52
N LEU A 26 15.64 17.90 -48.73
CA LEU A 26 15.34 17.59 -47.35
C LEU A 26 15.50 18.84 -46.48
N SER A 27 14.40 19.53 -46.27
CA SER A 27 14.21 20.50 -45.18
C SER A 27 13.82 19.73 -43.94
N PHE A 28 14.62 19.81 -42.90
CA PHE A 28 14.38 19.25 -41.58
C PHE A 28 13.29 20.09 -40.88
N ASP A 29 12.03 19.71 -41.02
CA ASP A 29 10.93 20.24 -40.21
C ASP A 29 10.84 19.54 -38.85
N TYR A 30 11.56 20.08 -37.87
CA TYR A 30 11.53 19.69 -36.48
C TYR A 30 10.33 20.25 -35.70
N LEU A 31 9.28 20.73 -36.39
CA LEU A 31 8.17 21.50 -35.80
C LEU A 31 6.78 20.88 -35.89
N HIS A 32 6.63 19.60 -36.25
CA HIS A 32 5.30 19.03 -36.45
C HIS A 32 4.91 17.90 -35.45
N ILE A 33 5.69 17.61 -34.39
CA ILE A 33 5.32 16.60 -33.38
C ILE A 33 4.55 17.20 -32.18
N SER A 34 4.38 18.51 -32.10
CA SER A 34 3.71 19.15 -30.96
C SER A 34 2.22 19.44 -31.17
N ARG A 35 1.56 18.98 -32.25
CA ARG A 35 0.16 19.38 -32.54
C ARG A 35 -0.90 18.30 -32.57
N THR A 36 -0.57 17.02 -32.32
CA THR A 36 -1.55 15.92 -32.34
C THR A 36 -1.94 15.38 -30.95
N TRP A 37 -1.52 16.03 -29.85
CA TRP A 37 -1.87 15.64 -28.48
C TRP A 37 -2.97 16.51 -27.85
N ARG A 38 -3.82 17.17 -28.63
CA ARG A 38 -4.84 18.08 -28.09
C ARG A 38 -6.28 17.70 -28.46
N SER A 39 -6.63 16.42 -28.41
CA SER A 39 -8.03 16.01 -28.62
C SER A 39 -8.48 14.80 -27.80
N HIS A 40 -7.92 14.56 -26.62
CA HIS A 40 -8.55 13.75 -25.58
C HIS A 40 -8.32 14.44 -24.23
N GLU A 41 -8.95 15.59 -24.04
CA GLU A 41 -9.23 16.04 -22.67
C GLU A 41 -10.32 15.13 -22.11
N PRO A 42 -10.04 14.33 -21.06
CA PRO A 42 -11.11 13.76 -20.26
C PRO A 42 -11.89 14.94 -19.69
N THR A 43 -13.19 14.99 -19.96
CA THR A 43 -14.12 15.94 -19.36
C THR A 43 -13.89 15.96 -17.86
N HIS A 44 -13.21 17.01 -17.39
CA HIS A 44 -12.98 17.21 -15.96
C HIS A 44 -14.35 17.35 -15.28
N PRO A 45 -14.63 16.55 -14.25
CA PRO A 45 -15.83 16.76 -13.45
C PRO A 45 -15.80 18.20 -12.93
N SER A 46 -16.95 18.88 -13.01
CA SER A 46 -17.09 20.27 -12.61
C SER A 46 -16.49 20.51 -11.22
N LEU A 47 -15.98 21.72 -10.97
CA LEU A 47 -15.40 22.11 -9.68
C LEU A 47 -16.34 21.84 -8.50
N LEU A 48 -17.68 21.89 -8.74
CA LEU A 48 -18.70 21.50 -7.78
C LEU A 48 -18.71 19.99 -7.48
N GLN A 49 -18.46 19.14 -8.49
CA GLN A 49 -18.35 17.69 -8.31
C GLN A 49 -17.03 17.31 -7.61
N ARG A 50 -15.95 18.06 -7.85
CA ARG A 50 -14.68 17.93 -7.09
C ARG A 50 -14.84 18.41 -5.65
N ALA A 51 -15.59 19.48 -5.41
CA ALA A 51 -15.89 19.95 -4.05
C ALA A 51 -16.76 18.95 -3.27
N ALA A 52 -17.75 18.34 -3.93
CA ALA A 52 -18.56 17.28 -3.32
C ALA A 52 -17.73 16.02 -2.99
N CYS A 53 -16.86 15.57 -3.91
CA CYS A 53 -15.94 14.45 -3.62
C CYS A 53 -14.89 14.78 -2.53
N VAL A 54 -14.47 16.06 -2.41
CA VAL A 54 -13.56 16.49 -1.34
C VAL A 54 -14.30 16.64 -0.01
N ALA A 55 -15.56 17.04 -0.01
CA ALA A 55 -16.38 17.10 1.21
C ALA A 55 -16.67 15.70 1.77
N ASP A 56 -16.88 14.69 0.92
CA ASP A 56 -16.99 13.28 1.35
C ASP A 56 -15.65 12.66 1.79
N MET A 57 -14.53 13.25 1.40
CA MET A 57 -13.18 12.82 1.80
C MET A 57 -12.75 13.40 3.15
N SER A 58 -13.40 14.43 3.69
CA SER A 58 -13.14 14.90 5.03
C SER A 58 -13.83 13.96 6.03
N GLY A 59 -13.09 12.97 6.48
CA GLY A 59 -13.53 11.80 7.26
C GLY A 59 -14.13 12.08 8.65
N SER A 60 -14.71 13.25 8.90
CA SER A 60 -15.34 13.57 10.20
C SER A 60 -16.69 12.89 10.43
N GLY A 61 -17.24 12.18 9.43
CA GLY A 61 -18.55 11.51 9.55
C GLY A 61 -18.58 10.03 9.13
N ALA A 62 -17.60 9.56 8.35
CA ALA A 62 -17.60 8.19 7.86
C ALA A 62 -17.19 7.21 8.97
N ARG A 63 -18.13 6.33 9.35
CA ARG A 63 -17.91 5.22 10.29
C ARG A 63 -18.14 3.88 9.60
N GLU A 64 -17.57 2.80 10.14
CA GLU A 64 -17.88 1.45 9.68
C GLU A 64 -19.23 1.03 10.29
N ALA A 65 -20.06 0.31 9.54
CA ALA A 65 -21.31 -0.25 10.02
C ALA A 65 -21.02 -1.49 10.87
N VAL A 66 -20.88 -1.30 12.19
CA VAL A 66 -20.57 -2.36 13.14
C VAL A 66 -21.54 -2.23 14.32
N PHE A 67 -22.04 -3.38 14.85
CA PHE A 67 -22.82 -3.39 16.06
C PHE A 67 -21.96 -3.02 17.28
N ALA A 68 -22.52 -2.19 18.17
CA ALA A 68 -21.86 -1.74 19.37
C ALA A 68 -21.81 -2.88 20.42
N THR A 69 -20.72 -3.62 20.45
CA THR A 69 -20.45 -4.68 21.42
C THR A 69 -19.04 -4.54 21.98
N ARG A 70 -18.79 -5.09 23.17
CA ARG A 70 -17.45 -5.11 23.78
C ARG A 70 -16.43 -5.87 22.91
N GLN A 71 -16.87 -6.91 22.18
CA GLN A 71 -16.03 -7.64 21.24
C GLN A 71 -15.66 -6.80 20.03
N SER A 72 -16.64 -6.10 19.43
CA SER A 72 -16.39 -5.21 18.29
C SER A 72 -15.45 -4.06 18.67
N LEU A 73 -15.55 -3.53 19.88
CA LEU A 73 -14.64 -2.52 20.42
C LEU A 73 -13.20 -3.04 20.48
N SER A 74 -12.98 -4.24 20.99
CA SER A 74 -11.66 -4.87 21.05
C SER A 74 -11.07 -5.10 19.65
N LEU A 75 -11.89 -5.59 18.72
CA LEU A 75 -11.50 -5.81 17.32
C LEU A 75 -11.10 -4.49 16.64
N MET A 76 -11.89 -3.41 16.83
CA MET A 76 -11.60 -2.11 16.23
C MET A 76 -10.35 -1.45 16.85
N LYS A 77 -10.11 -1.61 18.14
CA LYS A 77 -8.85 -1.18 18.77
C LYS A 77 -7.64 -1.93 18.21
N SER A 78 -7.76 -3.24 18.00
CA SER A 78 -6.71 -4.04 17.37
C SER A 78 -6.46 -3.61 15.91
N LYS A 79 -7.53 -3.35 15.13
CA LYS A 79 -7.49 -2.85 13.77
C LYS A 79 -6.80 -1.47 13.69
N LEU A 80 -7.11 -0.56 14.62
CA LEU A 80 -6.46 0.74 14.73
C LEU A 80 -4.96 0.60 14.97
N LYS A 81 -4.57 -0.23 15.95
CA LYS A 81 -3.15 -0.50 16.23
C LYS A 81 -2.44 -1.12 15.02
N GLY A 82 -3.09 -2.05 14.32
CA GLY A 82 -2.55 -2.62 13.08
C GLY A 82 -2.39 -1.58 11.97
N ALA A 83 -3.34 -0.64 11.82
CA ALA A 83 -3.25 0.45 10.86
C ALA A 83 -2.11 1.43 11.19
N GLN A 84 -1.93 1.78 12.46
CA GLN A 84 -0.82 2.65 12.91
C GLN A 84 0.55 2.00 12.66
N THR A 85 0.72 0.73 13.03
CA THR A 85 1.97 0.02 12.75
C THR A 85 2.24 -0.14 11.26
N GLY A 86 1.19 -0.41 10.47
CA GLY A 86 1.29 -0.47 9.00
C GLY A 86 1.67 0.87 8.37
N HIS A 87 1.08 1.97 8.86
CA HIS A 87 1.43 3.33 8.46
C HIS A 87 2.92 3.62 8.70
N ASP A 88 3.43 3.35 9.91
CA ASP A 88 4.82 3.63 10.28
C ASP A 88 5.82 2.81 9.45
N LEU A 89 5.50 1.53 9.19
CA LEU A 89 6.34 0.68 8.34
C LEU A 89 6.36 1.19 6.89
N LEU A 90 5.22 1.57 6.33
CA LEU A 90 5.14 2.11 4.97
C LEU A 90 5.82 3.48 4.87
N LYS A 91 5.73 4.32 5.89
CA LYS A 91 6.40 5.61 5.95
C LYS A 91 7.92 5.45 5.95
N ARG A 92 8.45 4.56 6.79
CA ARG A 92 9.89 4.21 6.79
C ARG A 92 10.34 3.63 5.43
N LYS A 93 9.49 2.78 4.80
CA LYS A 93 9.77 2.26 3.45
C LYS A 93 9.83 3.39 2.42
N SER A 94 8.88 4.33 2.45
CA SER A 94 8.84 5.50 1.57
C SER A 94 10.08 6.37 1.73
N GLU A 95 10.51 6.64 2.96
CA GLU A 95 11.71 7.42 3.26
C GLU A 95 12.99 6.73 2.73
N ALA A 96 13.12 5.43 2.95
CA ALA A 96 14.26 4.64 2.45
C ALA A 96 14.32 4.65 0.91
N LEU A 97 13.18 4.45 0.24
CA LEU A 97 13.10 4.51 -1.22
C LEU A 97 13.40 5.92 -1.75
N THR A 98 12.92 6.97 -1.10
CA THR A 98 13.19 8.36 -1.47
C THR A 98 14.68 8.70 -1.32
N LYS A 99 15.34 8.19 -0.28
CA LYS A 99 16.79 8.36 -0.11
C LYS A 99 17.55 7.70 -1.27
N ARG A 100 17.17 6.47 -1.61
CA ARG A 100 17.79 5.74 -2.74
C ARG A 100 17.52 6.41 -4.08
N PHE A 101 16.32 6.92 -4.29
CA PHE A 101 15.93 7.67 -5.48
C PHE A 101 16.82 8.90 -5.70
N ARG A 102 17.07 9.70 -4.65
CA ARG A 102 17.96 10.86 -4.72
C ARG A 102 19.40 10.46 -5.06
N GLU A 103 19.88 9.35 -4.52
CA GLU A 103 21.19 8.82 -4.83
C GLU A 103 21.32 8.41 -6.30
N ILE A 104 20.29 7.71 -6.82
CA ILE A 104 20.24 7.32 -8.24
C ILE A 104 20.16 8.54 -9.15
N THR A 105 19.36 9.55 -8.81
CA THR A 105 19.28 10.80 -9.58
C THR A 105 20.64 11.47 -9.71
N ARG A 106 21.40 11.53 -8.60
CA ARG A 106 22.75 12.09 -8.62
C ARG A 106 23.69 11.27 -9.52
N ARG A 107 23.62 9.94 -9.43
CA ARG A 107 24.42 9.06 -10.31
C ARG A 107 24.03 9.21 -11.79
N ILE A 108 22.76 9.42 -12.10
CA ILE A 108 22.29 9.69 -13.46
C ILE A 108 22.91 10.98 -14.01
N ASP A 109 22.96 12.05 -13.23
CA ASP A 109 23.55 13.31 -13.66
C ASP A 109 25.06 13.16 -13.93
N GLU A 110 25.77 12.45 -13.08
CA GLU A 110 27.20 12.13 -13.27
C GLU A 110 27.42 11.25 -14.51
N ALA A 111 26.60 10.22 -14.70
CA ALA A 111 26.65 9.33 -15.85
C ALA A 111 26.33 10.07 -17.17
N LYS A 112 25.34 10.98 -17.18
CA LYS A 112 25.04 11.82 -18.36
C LYS A 112 26.18 12.73 -18.73
N ARG A 113 26.84 13.35 -17.75
CA ARG A 113 28.04 14.19 -18.02
C ARG A 113 29.20 13.36 -18.54
N LYS A 114 29.43 12.15 -18.01
CA LYS A 114 30.44 11.20 -18.48
C LYS A 114 30.12 10.78 -19.92
N MET A 115 28.88 10.40 -20.20
CA MET A 115 28.42 10.01 -21.53
C MET A 115 28.61 11.13 -22.56
N GLY A 116 28.25 12.38 -22.21
CA GLY A 116 28.43 13.52 -23.12
C GLY A 116 29.88 13.69 -23.57
N ARG A 117 30.85 13.57 -22.65
CA ARG A 117 32.29 13.64 -22.98
C ARG A 117 32.74 12.48 -23.84
N VAL A 118 32.30 11.25 -23.50
CA VAL A 118 32.68 10.08 -24.31
C VAL A 118 32.09 10.14 -25.71
N MET A 119 30.83 10.60 -25.84
CA MET A 119 30.20 10.77 -27.16
C MET A 119 30.88 11.85 -28.03
N GLN A 120 31.37 12.94 -27.43
CA GLN A 120 32.18 13.93 -28.17
C GLN A 120 33.46 13.32 -28.74
N VAL A 121 34.19 12.54 -27.93
CA VAL A 121 35.41 11.84 -28.37
C VAL A 121 35.08 10.80 -29.43
N ALA A 122 33.97 10.07 -29.30
CA ALA A 122 33.53 9.09 -30.28
C ALA A 122 33.16 9.75 -31.65
N ALA A 123 32.41 10.86 -31.60
CA ALA A 123 32.05 11.62 -32.80
C ALA A 123 33.30 12.18 -33.51
N PHE A 124 34.26 12.69 -32.73
CA PHE A 124 35.52 13.18 -33.29
C PHE A 124 36.34 12.04 -33.94
N SER A 125 36.45 10.87 -33.30
CA SER A 125 37.12 9.71 -33.87
C SER A 125 36.46 9.21 -35.14
N LEU A 126 35.11 9.32 -35.26
CA LEU A 126 34.42 9.00 -36.52
C LEU A 126 34.75 9.98 -37.63
N ALA A 127 34.84 11.27 -37.34
CA ALA A 127 35.27 12.29 -38.31
C ALA A 127 36.71 12.06 -38.79
N GLU A 128 37.63 11.64 -37.90
CA GLU A 128 38.99 11.26 -38.27
C GLU A 128 39.01 10.07 -39.24
N VAL A 129 38.15 9.09 -39.01
CA VAL A 129 38.03 7.91 -39.88
C VAL A 129 37.45 8.27 -41.24
N THR A 130 36.38 9.06 -41.30
CA THR A 130 35.81 9.51 -42.60
C THR A 130 36.82 10.33 -43.43
N TYR A 131 37.63 11.15 -42.76
CA TYR A 131 38.70 11.89 -43.40
C TYR A 131 39.82 10.98 -43.93
N ALA A 132 40.29 9.99 -43.14
CA ALA A 132 41.37 9.10 -43.48
C ALA A 132 41.01 8.11 -44.60
N VAL A 133 39.80 7.65 -44.65
CA VAL A 133 39.28 6.69 -45.64
C VAL A 133 38.84 7.39 -46.92
N GLY A 134 38.40 8.65 -46.84
CA GLY A 134 37.94 9.44 -47.96
C GLY A 134 36.56 9.07 -48.51
N GLY A 135 35.71 8.40 -47.68
CA GLY A 135 34.37 7.98 -48.04
C GLY A 135 33.55 7.46 -46.87
N ASP A 136 32.32 7.09 -47.15
CA ASP A 136 31.44 6.49 -46.12
C ASP A 136 31.83 5.04 -45.86
N ILE A 137 32.34 4.80 -44.65
CA ILE A 137 32.68 3.46 -44.15
C ILE A 137 31.44 2.69 -43.69
N GLY A 138 30.29 3.36 -43.48
CA GLY A 138 29.08 2.76 -42.92
C GLY A 138 28.62 1.55 -43.69
N TYR A 139 28.65 1.60 -45.01
CA TYR A 139 28.26 0.48 -45.87
C TYR A 139 29.18 -0.75 -45.70
N GLN A 140 30.50 -0.54 -45.64
CA GLN A 140 31.46 -1.63 -45.45
C GLN A 140 31.32 -2.29 -44.08
N ILE A 141 31.04 -1.50 -43.06
CA ILE A 141 30.78 -2.00 -41.69
C ILE A 141 29.49 -2.81 -41.68
N GLN A 142 28.42 -2.33 -42.29
CA GLN A 142 27.13 -3.01 -42.37
C GLN A 142 27.20 -4.36 -43.08
N GLU A 143 28.02 -4.44 -44.18
CA GLU A 143 28.23 -5.70 -44.87
C GLU A 143 29.10 -6.70 -44.09
N SER A 144 30.06 -6.19 -43.32
CA SER A 144 30.97 -6.99 -42.48
C SER A 144 30.30 -7.46 -41.18
N ALA A 145 29.32 -6.73 -40.68
CA ALA A 145 28.68 -7.01 -39.39
C ALA A 145 27.59 -8.10 -39.53
N LYS A 146 27.95 -9.36 -39.33
CA LYS A 146 27.01 -10.50 -39.37
C LYS A 146 26.40 -10.82 -38.02
N GLN A 147 27.14 -10.69 -36.93
CA GLN A 147 26.73 -11.01 -35.57
C GLN A 147 27.05 -9.91 -34.57
N ALA A 148 26.19 -9.72 -33.57
CA ALA A 148 26.42 -8.78 -32.49
C ALA A 148 27.52 -9.29 -31.56
N ARG A 149 28.66 -8.60 -31.53
CA ARG A 149 29.77 -8.87 -30.62
C ARG A 149 29.51 -8.35 -29.21
N PHE A 150 28.90 -7.17 -29.11
CA PHE A 150 28.53 -6.54 -27.88
C PHE A 150 27.11 -6.95 -27.50
N ARG A 151 26.94 -7.57 -26.33
CA ARG A 151 25.65 -8.06 -25.84
C ARG A 151 25.39 -7.54 -24.42
N VAL A 152 24.12 -7.46 -24.05
CA VAL A 152 23.68 -6.98 -22.75
C VAL A 152 22.91 -8.10 -22.05
N ARG A 153 23.30 -8.37 -20.80
CA ARG A 153 22.61 -9.30 -19.91
C ARG A 153 21.88 -8.51 -18.82
N THR A 154 20.65 -8.89 -18.53
CA THR A 154 19.87 -8.31 -17.43
C THR A 154 20.05 -9.12 -16.17
N LYS A 155 20.39 -8.44 -15.06
CA LYS A 155 20.34 -8.98 -13.70
C LYS A 155 19.29 -8.23 -12.91
N GLN A 156 18.66 -8.90 -11.93
CA GLN A 156 17.70 -8.27 -11.03
C GLN A 156 18.35 -8.02 -9.68
N GLU A 157 18.33 -6.78 -9.22
CA GLU A 157 18.74 -6.38 -7.88
C GLU A 157 17.52 -6.05 -7.03
N ASN A 158 17.47 -6.53 -5.78
CA ASN A 158 16.38 -6.24 -4.86
C ASN A 158 16.78 -5.10 -3.92
N VAL A 159 16.15 -3.94 -4.07
CA VAL A 159 16.37 -2.77 -3.23
C VAL A 159 15.12 -2.47 -2.42
N SER A 160 15.16 -2.70 -1.11
CA SER A 160 14.02 -2.44 -0.20
C SER A 160 12.71 -3.10 -0.63
N GLY A 161 12.78 -4.31 -1.23
CA GLY A 161 11.63 -5.05 -1.72
C GLY A 161 11.08 -4.54 -3.07
N VAL A 162 11.92 -3.87 -3.87
CA VAL A 162 11.65 -3.49 -5.26
C VAL A 162 12.71 -4.16 -6.14
N PHE A 163 12.28 -4.89 -7.15
CA PHE A 163 13.18 -5.51 -8.12
C PHE A 163 13.56 -4.48 -9.19
N LEU A 164 14.84 -4.17 -9.26
CA LEU A 164 15.40 -3.24 -10.23
C LEU A 164 16.21 -4.03 -11.26
N PRO A 165 16.00 -3.84 -12.57
CA PRO A 165 16.85 -4.43 -13.58
C PRO A 165 18.18 -3.69 -13.65
N GLN A 166 19.26 -4.43 -13.59
CA GLN A 166 20.62 -3.96 -13.82
C GLN A 166 21.13 -4.56 -15.13
N PHE A 167 21.63 -3.73 -16.02
CA PHE A 167 22.18 -4.17 -17.30
C PHE A 167 23.70 -4.27 -17.20
N GLU A 168 24.22 -5.44 -17.56
CA GLU A 168 25.66 -5.69 -17.67
C GLU A 168 26.02 -5.92 -19.13
N SER A 169 27.03 -5.21 -19.58
CA SER A 169 27.61 -5.41 -20.90
C SER A 169 28.62 -6.53 -20.89
N TYR A 170 28.61 -7.35 -21.90
CA TYR A 170 29.66 -8.33 -22.14
C TYR A 170 29.98 -8.41 -23.64
N THR A 171 31.26 -8.62 -23.95
CA THR A 171 31.76 -8.79 -25.31
C THR A 171 32.03 -10.25 -25.57
N GLU A 172 31.61 -10.73 -26.73
CA GLU A 172 31.84 -12.08 -27.20
C GLU A 172 32.97 -12.02 -28.25
N ASP A 173 34.10 -12.66 -27.94
CA ASP A 173 35.32 -12.56 -28.78
C ASP A 173 35.35 -13.54 -29.97
N SER A 174 34.19 -14.10 -30.35
CA SER A 174 34.11 -15.24 -31.26
C SER A 174 34.47 -14.96 -32.71
N ASN A 175 34.41 -13.72 -33.23
CA ASN A 175 34.71 -13.46 -34.61
C ASN A 175 35.36 -12.09 -34.82
N ASN A 176 36.50 -12.09 -35.55
CA ASN A 176 37.17 -10.87 -36.02
C ASN A 176 36.63 -10.43 -37.38
N ASP A 177 35.31 -10.29 -37.52
CA ASP A 177 34.63 -9.93 -38.79
C ASP A 177 35.13 -8.59 -39.36
N PHE A 178 35.76 -7.76 -38.51
CA PHE A 178 36.31 -6.46 -38.89
C PHE A 178 37.84 -6.46 -39.13
N ALA A 179 38.51 -7.59 -39.13
CA ALA A 179 39.96 -7.66 -39.29
C ALA A 179 40.40 -7.12 -40.65
N LEU A 180 39.54 -7.24 -41.66
CA LEU A 180 39.81 -6.78 -43.03
C LEU A 180 39.33 -5.35 -43.32
N THR A 181 38.58 -4.73 -42.38
CA THR A 181 38.07 -3.37 -42.56
C THR A 181 39.20 -2.36 -42.33
N GLY A 182 39.50 -1.54 -43.35
CA GLY A 182 40.54 -0.51 -43.26
C GLY A 182 41.94 -0.95 -43.70
N LEU A 183 42.10 -2.13 -44.30
CA LEU A 183 43.38 -2.58 -44.84
C LEU A 183 43.94 -1.65 -45.94
N GLY A 184 43.07 -0.97 -46.68
CA GLY A 184 43.50 -0.06 -47.74
C GLY A 184 44.03 1.27 -47.21
N LYS A 185 43.28 1.93 -46.34
CA LYS A 185 43.61 3.24 -45.73
C LYS A 185 42.92 3.35 -44.34
N GLY A 186 43.61 3.92 -43.36
CA GLY A 186 43.00 4.33 -42.12
C GLY A 186 42.72 3.21 -41.08
N GLY A 187 43.31 2.01 -41.20
CA GLY A 187 43.03 0.87 -40.33
C GLY A 187 43.25 1.15 -38.85
N GLN A 188 44.27 1.93 -38.48
CA GLN A 188 44.53 2.30 -37.09
C GLN A 188 43.45 3.25 -36.54
N GLN A 189 43.00 4.20 -37.37
CA GLN A 189 41.93 5.14 -37.00
C GLN A 189 40.58 4.38 -36.81
N VAL A 190 40.28 3.41 -37.69
CA VAL A 190 39.09 2.56 -37.60
C VAL A 190 39.11 1.75 -36.30
N GLN A 191 40.25 1.16 -35.92
CA GLN A 191 40.37 0.40 -34.70
C GLN A 191 40.20 1.29 -33.45
N ARG A 192 40.82 2.47 -33.45
CA ARG A 192 40.64 3.46 -32.37
C ARG A 192 39.19 3.94 -32.25
N CYS A 193 38.53 4.21 -33.37
CA CYS A 193 37.12 4.57 -33.41
C CYS A 193 36.25 3.44 -32.82
N ARG A 194 36.51 2.19 -33.18
CA ARG A 194 35.81 1.03 -32.63
C ARG A 194 35.95 0.92 -31.10
N GLU A 195 37.16 1.13 -30.56
CA GLU A 195 37.37 1.12 -29.11
C GLU A 195 36.65 2.27 -28.39
N THR A 196 36.68 3.48 -28.99
CA THR A 196 35.97 4.63 -28.41
C THR A 196 34.46 4.43 -28.42
N TYR A 197 33.88 3.86 -29.48
CA TYR A 197 32.46 3.52 -29.53
C TYR A 197 32.11 2.37 -28.60
N ALA A 198 32.95 1.36 -28.41
CA ALA A 198 32.70 0.30 -27.41
C ALA A 198 32.57 0.88 -26.00
N ARG A 199 33.47 1.79 -25.61
CA ARG A 199 33.39 2.52 -24.32
C ARG A 199 32.16 3.41 -24.25
N ALA A 200 31.73 4.03 -25.35
CA ALA A 200 30.52 4.82 -25.41
C ALA A 200 29.28 3.96 -25.17
N VAL A 201 29.21 2.78 -25.75
CA VAL A 201 28.10 1.86 -25.59
C VAL A 201 28.07 1.31 -24.14
N GLU A 202 29.21 1.01 -23.53
CA GLU A 202 29.28 0.61 -22.09
C GLU A 202 28.68 1.70 -21.20
N THR A 203 29.05 2.97 -21.39
CA THR A 203 28.48 4.08 -20.61
C THR A 203 26.99 4.29 -20.86
N LEU A 204 26.51 4.01 -22.08
CA LEU A 204 25.08 4.04 -22.41
C LEU A 204 24.31 2.92 -21.69
N VAL A 205 24.88 1.73 -21.61
CA VAL A 205 24.25 0.60 -20.87
C VAL A 205 24.16 0.90 -19.39
N GLU A 206 25.23 1.45 -18.77
CA GLU A 206 25.20 1.92 -17.39
C GLU A 206 24.10 2.98 -17.18
N LEU A 207 24.02 3.96 -18.07
CA LEU A 207 23.00 5.00 -17.99
C LEU A 207 21.58 4.44 -18.16
N ALA A 208 21.38 3.52 -19.10
CA ALA A 208 20.09 2.87 -19.33
C ALA A 208 19.62 2.10 -18.09
N SER A 209 20.53 1.40 -17.42
CA SER A 209 20.27 0.71 -16.15
C SER A 209 19.76 1.68 -15.07
N LEU A 210 20.45 2.81 -14.89
CA LEU A 210 20.07 3.83 -13.90
C LEU A 210 18.76 4.52 -14.27
N GLN A 211 18.50 4.79 -15.54
CA GLN A 211 17.25 5.40 -15.99
C GLN A 211 16.04 4.48 -15.77
N THR A 212 16.18 3.19 -16.08
CA THR A 212 15.11 2.22 -15.86
C THR A 212 14.82 2.07 -14.36
N ALA A 213 15.87 1.98 -13.54
CA ALA A 213 15.73 1.95 -12.08
C ALA A 213 15.04 3.21 -11.53
N PHE A 214 15.34 4.38 -12.07
CA PHE A 214 14.72 5.65 -11.71
C PHE A 214 13.20 5.64 -11.98
N VAL A 215 12.76 5.20 -13.16
CA VAL A 215 11.36 5.16 -13.54
C VAL A 215 10.58 4.21 -12.63
N ILE A 216 11.10 3.01 -12.40
CA ILE A 216 10.46 2.00 -11.53
C ILE A 216 10.36 2.52 -10.09
N LEU A 217 11.43 3.12 -9.55
CA LEU A 217 11.40 3.67 -8.19
C LEU A 217 10.42 4.82 -8.03
N ASP A 218 10.34 5.73 -9.02
CA ASP A 218 9.39 6.84 -8.99
C ASP A 218 7.94 6.34 -8.94
N GLU A 219 7.60 5.36 -9.75
CA GLU A 219 6.27 4.74 -9.75
C GLU A 219 5.96 4.07 -8.41
N VAL A 220 6.89 3.28 -7.87
CA VAL A 220 6.72 2.61 -6.58
C VAL A 220 6.59 3.61 -5.43
N ILE A 221 7.40 4.68 -5.40
CA ILE A 221 7.30 5.74 -4.39
C ILE A 221 5.93 6.42 -4.44
N LYS A 222 5.43 6.74 -5.63
CA LYS A 222 4.08 7.32 -5.82
C LYS A 222 2.98 6.40 -5.27
N VAL A 223 3.08 5.09 -5.54
CA VAL A 223 2.11 4.10 -5.04
C VAL A 223 2.19 3.98 -3.52
N VAL A 224 3.40 3.90 -2.95
CA VAL A 224 3.59 3.80 -1.49
C VAL A 224 3.07 5.05 -0.78
N ASN A 225 3.42 6.25 -1.26
CA ASN A 225 2.93 7.51 -0.69
C ASN A 225 1.40 7.61 -0.74
N ARG A 226 0.78 7.18 -1.84
CA ARG A 226 -0.68 7.14 -1.94
C ARG A 226 -1.31 6.21 -0.90
N ARG A 227 -0.68 5.05 -0.63
CA ARG A 227 -1.13 4.12 0.43
C ARG A 227 -0.95 4.72 1.82
N VAL A 228 0.19 5.37 2.10
CA VAL A 228 0.44 6.05 3.38
C VAL A 228 -0.62 7.10 3.63
N ASN A 229 -0.87 7.98 2.66
CA ASN A 229 -1.88 9.03 2.77
C ASN A 229 -3.30 8.46 2.96
N ALA A 230 -3.64 7.36 2.28
CA ALA A 230 -4.93 6.71 2.45
C ALA A 230 -5.11 6.11 3.86
N ILE A 231 -4.06 5.55 4.45
CA ILE A 231 -4.12 5.03 5.81
C ILE A 231 -4.25 6.19 6.81
N GLU A 232 -3.44 7.23 6.67
CA GLU A 232 -3.38 8.37 7.60
C GLU A 232 -4.67 9.20 7.58
N HIS A 233 -5.21 9.51 6.41
CA HIS A 233 -6.31 10.46 6.28
C HIS A 233 -7.70 9.80 6.15
N VAL A 234 -7.79 8.51 5.80
CA VAL A 234 -9.07 7.82 5.62
C VAL A 234 -9.27 6.68 6.61
N ILE A 235 -8.30 5.76 6.72
CA ILE A 235 -8.50 4.54 7.51
C ILE A 235 -8.43 4.84 9.01
N ILE A 236 -7.40 5.56 9.47
CA ILE A 236 -7.23 5.88 10.89
C ILE A 236 -8.40 6.72 11.42
N PRO A 237 -8.81 7.85 10.82
CA PRO A 237 -9.93 8.64 11.31
C PRO A 237 -11.26 7.88 11.31
N ARG A 238 -11.49 7.06 10.27
CA ARG A 238 -12.69 6.23 10.16
C ARG A 238 -12.79 5.20 11.29
N THR A 239 -11.68 4.53 11.62
CA THR A 239 -11.64 3.57 12.73
C THR A 239 -11.76 4.24 14.09
N GLU A 240 -11.15 5.42 14.28
CA GLU A 240 -11.29 6.21 15.51
C GLU A 240 -12.73 6.68 15.74
N ASN A 241 -13.40 7.17 14.69
CA ASN A 241 -14.81 7.57 14.77
C ASN A 241 -15.72 6.40 15.08
N THR A 242 -15.44 5.20 14.53
CA THR A 242 -16.17 3.97 14.86
C THR A 242 -15.95 3.58 16.32
N ILE A 243 -14.75 3.68 16.86
CA ILE A 243 -14.44 3.39 18.26
C ILE A 243 -15.18 4.37 19.18
N LYS A 244 -15.18 5.67 18.85
CA LYS A 244 -15.93 6.68 19.61
C LYS A 244 -17.42 6.38 19.62
N TYR A 245 -17.99 6.01 18.48
CA TYR A 245 -19.39 5.61 18.38
C TYR A 245 -19.70 4.40 19.24
N ILE A 246 -18.91 3.32 19.15
CA ILE A 246 -19.12 2.11 19.95
C ILE A 246 -19.05 2.42 21.45
N ASN A 247 -18.09 3.24 21.89
CA ASN A 247 -18.01 3.66 23.29
C ASN A 247 -19.26 4.43 23.73
N SER A 248 -19.72 5.40 22.93
CA SER A 248 -20.93 6.17 23.23
C SER A 248 -22.19 5.30 23.37
N GLU A 249 -22.34 4.30 22.49
CA GLU A 249 -23.45 3.35 22.56
C GLU A 249 -23.36 2.41 23.78
N LEU A 250 -22.16 1.96 24.11
CA LEU A 250 -21.95 1.13 25.31
C LEU A 250 -22.22 1.93 26.58
N ASP A 251 -21.78 3.17 26.66
CA ASP A 251 -22.03 4.07 27.78
C ASP A 251 -23.54 4.34 27.92
N GLU A 252 -24.31 4.43 26.83
CA GLU A 252 -25.76 4.58 26.88
C GLU A 252 -26.45 3.29 27.35
N LEU A 253 -26.02 2.13 26.88
CA LEU A 253 -26.52 0.82 27.38
C LEU A 253 -26.23 0.65 28.89
N ASP A 254 -25.02 0.95 29.33
CA ASP A 254 -24.66 0.88 30.76
C ASP A 254 -25.49 1.86 31.59
N ARG A 255 -25.85 3.04 31.06
CA ARG A 255 -26.75 4.02 31.68
C ARG A 255 -28.17 3.48 31.82
N GLU A 256 -28.70 2.87 30.74
CA GLU A 256 -30.03 2.27 30.77
C GLU A 256 -30.11 1.13 31.81
N GLU A 257 -29.09 0.26 31.85
CA GLU A 257 -29.02 -0.82 32.85
C GLU A 257 -28.95 -0.28 34.28
N PHE A 258 -28.16 0.77 34.50
CA PHE A 258 -28.07 1.43 35.81
C PHE A 258 -29.43 1.99 36.27
N TYR A 259 -30.18 2.67 35.38
CA TYR A 259 -31.52 3.15 35.72
C TYR A 259 -32.52 2.02 35.99
N ARG A 260 -32.42 0.92 35.24
CA ARG A 260 -33.24 -0.28 35.48
C ARG A 260 -32.94 -0.89 36.84
N LEU A 261 -31.67 -1.06 37.18
CA LEU A 261 -31.22 -1.55 38.48
C LEU A 261 -31.65 -0.62 39.62
N LYS A 262 -31.53 0.69 39.47
CA LYS A 262 -31.97 1.69 40.43
C LYS A 262 -33.48 1.59 40.72
N LYS A 263 -34.31 1.39 39.68
CA LYS A 263 -35.74 1.20 39.85
C LYS A 263 -36.07 -0.10 40.61
N VAL A 264 -35.41 -1.21 40.26
CA VAL A 264 -35.57 -2.51 40.89
C VAL A 264 -35.12 -2.44 42.37
N SER A 265 -33.95 -1.85 42.65
CA SER A 265 -33.48 -1.65 44.03
C SER A 265 -34.44 -0.80 44.86
N GLY A 266 -34.91 0.32 44.30
CA GLY A 266 -35.91 1.16 44.98
C GLY A 266 -37.24 0.46 45.23
N LYS A 267 -37.68 -0.43 44.31
CA LYS A 267 -38.87 -1.28 44.55
C LYS A 267 -38.61 -2.28 45.67
N LYS A 268 -37.52 -3.02 45.65
CA LYS A 268 -37.15 -3.98 46.70
C LYS A 268 -37.04 -3.30 48.07
N GLN A 269 -36.47 -2.09 48.16
CA GLN A 269 -36.43 -1.34 49.43
C GLN A 269 -37.81 -0.96 49.94
N ARG A 270 -38.75 -0.57 49.07
CA ARG A 270 -40.14 -0.28 49.45
C ARG A 270 -40.89 -1.54 49.92
N ASP A 271 -40.71 -2.63 49.15
CA ASP A 271 -41.34 -3.91 49.47
C ASP A 271 -40.81 -4.44 50.81
N ALA A 272 -39.46 -4.37 51.05
CA ALA A 272 -38.85 -4.71 52.32
C ALA A 272 -39.32 -3.81 53.47
N ALA A 273 -39.48 -2.50 53.26
CA ALA A 273 -40.01 -1.59 54.27
C ALA A 273 -41.46 -1.89 54.61
N VAL A 274 -42.29 -2.27 53.64
CA VAL A 274 -43.71 -2.71 53.89
C VAL A 274 -43.76 -4.04 54.65
N GLU A 275 -42.90 -5.00 54.28
CA GLU A 275 -42.80 -6.27 55.01
C GLU A 275 -42.32 -6.09 56.46
N GLU A 276 -41.34 -5.22 56.70
CA GLU A 276 -40.87 -4.86 58.04
C GLU A 276 -41.99 -4.18 58.88
N ALA A 277 -42.69 -3.23 58.24
CA ALA A 277 -43.83 -2.58 58.90
C ALA A 277 -44.91 -3.59 59.25
N ALA A 278 -45.31 -4.48 58.33
CA ALA A 278 -46.26 -5.52 58.56
C ALA A 278 -45.79 -6.51 59.64
N ARG A 279 -44.49 -6.82 59.68
CA ARG A 279 -43.89 -7.69 60.72
C ARG A 279 -43.88 -7.02 62.10
N LEU A 280 -43.62 -5.71 62.14
CA LEU A 280 -43.71 -4.93 63.38
C LEU A 280 -45.16 -4.84 63.90
N GLU A 281 -46.10 -4.58 62.99
CA GLU A 281 -47.55 -4.58 63.33
C GLU A 281 -48.02 -5.97 63.84
N ALA A 282 -47.56 -7.04 63.12
CA ALA A 282 -47.88 -8.40 63.60
C ALA A 282 -47.25 -8.73 64.95
N LYS A 283 -46.01 -8.26 65.22
CA LYS A 283 -45.40 -8.40 66.54
C LYS A 283 -46.14 -7.60 67.61
N GLN A 284 -46.47 -6.36 67.34
CA GLN A 284 -47.27 -5.52 68.28
C GLN A 284 -48.66 -6.12 68.53
N ALA A 285 -49.31 -6.67 67.49
CA ALA A 285 -50.58 -7.37 67.63
C ALA A 285 -50.47 -8.71 68.43
N ALA A 286 -49.30 -9.40 68.27
CA ALA A 286 -49.01 -10.59 69.09
C ALA A 286 -48.70 -10.23 70.54
N GLU A 287 -47.93 -9.20 70.83
CA GLU A 287 -47.63 -8.68 72.14
C GLU A 287 -48.90 -8.13 72.83
N ALA A 288 -49.78 -7.45 72.08
CA ALA A 288 -51.07 -7.00 72.56
C ALA A 288 -52.02 -8.20 72.90
N LYS A 289 -51.94 -9.28 72.13
CA LYS A 289 -52.67 -10.52 72.39
C LYS A 289 -52.07 -11.30 73.56
N GLU A 290 -50.76 -11.24 73.77
CA GLU A 290 -50.07 -11.86 74.87
C GLU A 290 -50.33 -11.10 76.22
N SER A 291 -50.23 -9.75 76.14
CA SER A 291 -50.59 -8.90 77.28
C SER A 291 -52.10 -8.98 77.64
N ALA A 292 -52.98 -9.18 76.66
CA ALA A 292 -54.42 -9.47 76.93
C ALA A 292 -54.63 -10.89 77.47
N LYS A 293 -53.78 -11.88 77.14
CA LYS A 293 -53.78 -13.22 77.70
C LYS A 293 -53.18 -13.26 79.12
N ASP A 294 -52.15 -12.47 79.38
CA ASP A 294 -51.57 -12.39 80.73
C ASP A 294 -52.48 -11.64 81.66
N ASN A 295 -53.20 -10.61 81.28
CA ASN A 295 -54.28 -9.99 82.05
C ASN A 295 -55.49 -10.90 82.26
N ALA A 296 -55.69 -11.91 81.37
CA ALA A 296 -56.72 -12.93 81.54
C ALA A 296 -56.21 -14.15 82.35
N LYS A 297 -54.88 -14.32 82.53
CA LYS A 297 -54.25 -15.40 83.32
C LYS A 297 -53.96 -15.02 84.75
N ASP A 298 -53.79 -13.74 85.04
CA ASP A 298 -53.68 -13.26 86.44
C ASP A 298 -55.03 -13.32 87.24
N SER A 299 -56.11 -13.54 86.51
CA SER A 299 -57.42 -13.89 87.19
C SER A 299 -57.68 -15.37 87.27
N ALA A 300 -56.77 -16.27 86.79
CA ALA A 300 -56.99 -17.72 86.83
C ALA A 300 -55.69 -18.51 87.14
N LYS A 301 -54.83 -17.98 88.02
CA LYS A 301 -53.69 -18.75 88.55
C LYS A 301 -53.38 -18.40 89.98
N ALA A 302 -54.29 -18.85 90.87
CA ALA A 302 -54.00 -19.71 92.00
C ALA A 302 -54.25 -21.10 91.47
N ASP A 303 -53.27 -21.84 91.01
CA ASP A 303 -53.07 -23.26 91.21
C ASP A 303 -52.16 -23.84 90.08
N ALA A 304 -51.16 -24.50 90.61
CA ALA A 304 -50.37 -25.55 90.00
C ALA A 304 -49.09 -25.17 89.30
N ALA A 305 -48.10 -25.43 90.08
CA ALA A 305 -46.66 -25.57 89.78
C ALA A 305 -46.31 -26.65 88.75
N GLU A 306 -45.10 -26.46 88.29
CA GLU A 306 -44.07 -27.50 87.94
C GLU A 306 -43.97 -28.02 86.51
N SER A 307 -42.75 -27.86 86.05
CA SER A 307 -41.84 -28.77 85.39
C SER A 307 -41.41 -28.47 83.96
N LYS A 308 -40.14 -28.17 83.88
CA LYS A 308 -39.03 -28.75 83.06
C LYS A 308 -39.09 -28.55 81.55
N ASP A 309 -38.14 -27.83 81.09
CA ASP A 309 -36.74 -28.16 80.64
C ASP A 309 -36.58 -28.60 79.20
N LEU A 310 -35.62 -27.90 78.51
CA LEU A 310 -34.52 -28.35 77.63
C LEU A 310 -34.70 -28.44 76.11
N LEU A 311 -33.74 -27.73 75.51
CA LEU A 311 -33.00 -28.00 74.24
C LEU A 311 -33.77 -27.66 72.94
N GLY A 312 -33.17 -27.04 72.01
CA GLY A 312 -31.81 -26.88 71.57
C GLY A 312 -31.69 -25.87 70.47
N ASP A 313 -30.50 -25.36 70.38
CA ASP A 313 -29.86 -24.68 69.35
C ASP A 313 -30.02 -25.32 67.94
N GLU A 314 -30.08 -24.52 66.90
CA GLU A 314 -29.16 -24.67 65.80
C GLU A 314 -29.34 -23.54 64.73
N ASP A 315 -28.28 -22.89 64.58
CA ASP A 315 -27.71 -22.18 63.42
C ASP A 315 -28.41 -22.35 62.05
N ASN A 316 -28.59 -21.26 61.37
CA ASN A 316 -28.23 -21.23 59.96
C ASN A 316 -27.81 -19.84 59.52
N GLN A 317 -26.53 -19.77 59.31
CA GLN A 317 -25.77 -18.76 58.61
C GLN A 317 -26.15 -18.67 57.13
N ASP A 318 -26.11 -17.46 56.66
CA ASP A 318 -25.61 -17.00 55.39
C ASP A 318 -25.79 -17.83 54.12
N VAL A 319 -26.52 -17.27 53.18
CA VAL A 319 -26.04 -17.26 51.78
C VAL A 319 -26.29 -15.88 51.17
N ILE A 320 -25.21 -15.18 51.00
CA ILE A 320 -25.02 -14.01 50.11
C ILE A 320 -24.90 -14.52 48.68
N PHE A 321 -25.73 -14.02 47.80
CA PHE A 321 -25.39 -13.86 46.37
C PHE A 321 -25.75 -12.47 45.92
#